data_bf064f09af69efdf50e5d2b798d17eda
#
_entry.id   bf064f09af69efdf50e5d2b798d17eda
#
_cell.length_a   1.000
_cell.length_b   1.000
_cell.length_c   1.000
_cell.angle_alpha   90.00
_cell.angle_beta   90.00
_cell.angle_gamma   90.00
#
_symmetry.space_group_name_H-M   'P 1'
#
loop_
_entity.id
_entity.type
_entity.pdbx_description
1 polymer ?
#
loop_
_entity_poly.entity_id
_entity_poly.type
_entity_poly.pdbx_seq_one_letter_code
_entity_poly.pdbx_strand_id
1 'polypeptide(L)'
;MKVFVIFLAFTTAIRAQSIALPWTGHAHDPQHTANSRVASQPLNRIKWQTPVDLAPQYSGTSLLIHYGAPLITRLNMVIVPVKTGATGGFRVEARNGIDGVLKWTQTTDYVLPAHNWTPPCGIALTPKNRVFFPGAGGTVYYRDTPDATTGTTGQIAFYGLANYQADTATFDSKVRINTPITSDRYGNIYFGFQVTGATTPGLQSGIARIAEDGVGTWISASAAAVDGGITKVV
;
A
#
# COMPACT_ATOMS: atom_id res chain seq x y z
N MET A 1 -69.72 -17.53 3.16
CA MET A 1 -68.61 -17.10 2.34
C MET A 1 -67.41 -17.00 3.31
N LYS A 2 -66.47 -17.98 3.25
CA LYS A 2 -65.29 -18.01 4.13
C LYS A 2 -64.11 -17.42 3.33
N VAL A 3 -63.62 -16.27 3.81
CA VAL A 3 -62.44 -15.60 3.24
C VAL A 3 -61.18 -16.26 3.83
N PHE A 4 -60.37 -16.88 2.98
CA PHE A 4 -59.05 -17.41 3.33
C PHE A 4 -58.03 -16.31 3.07
N VAL A 5 -57.39 -15.80 4.14
CA VAL A 5 -56.27 -14.88 4.03
C VAL A 5 -54.97 -15.72 4.02
N ILE A 6 -54.26 -15.73 2.90
CA ILE A 6 -52.96 -16.37 2.77
C ILE A 6 -51.89 -15.33 3.19
N PHE A 7 -51.21 -15.58 4.31
CA PHE A 7 -49.99 -14.84 4.68
C PHE A 7 -48.79 -15.40 3.92
N LEU A 8 -48.27 -14.62 2.99
CA LEU A 8 -46.99 -14.92 2.34
C LEU A 8 -45.88 -14.41 3.24
N ALA A 9 -45.16 -15.30 3.95
CA ALA A 9 -43.96 -14.94 4.71
C ALA A 9 -42.78 -14.85 3.74
N PHE A 10 -42.30 -13.62 3.48
CA PHE A 10 -41.03 -13.38 2.81
C PHE A 10 -39.88 -13.63 3.80
N THR A 11 -39.23 -14.78 3.70
CA THR A 11 -37.93 -15.02 4.36
C THR A 11 -36.83 -14.36 3.57
N THR A 12 -36.39 -13.17 3.98
CA THR A 12 -35.14 -12.58 3.49
C THR A 12 -33.97 -13.40 4.05
N ALA A 13 -33.34 -14.19 3.21
CA ALA A 13 -32.11 -14.87 3.55
C ALA A 13 -30.99 -13.80 3.72
N ILE A 14 -30.71 -13.43 4.95
CA ILE A 14 -29.53 -12.65 5.31
C ILE A 14 -28.31 -13.55 5.04
N ARG A 15 -27.65 -13.33 3.91
CA ARG A 15 -26.35 -13.96 3.67
C ARG A 15 -25.37 -13.33 4.66
N ALA A 16 -24.95 -14.09 5.66
CA ALA A 16 -23.82 -13.71 6.50
C ALA A 16 -22.61 -13.55 5.58
N GLN A 17 -22.16 -12.31 5.41
CA GLN A 17 -20.94 -12.02 4.68
C GLN A 17 -19.80 -12.61 5.52
N SER A 18 -19.10 -13.63 5.03
CA SER A 18 -17.94 -14.17 5.74
C SER A 18 -16.90 -13.06 5.87
N ILE A 19 -16.60 -12.68 7.10
CA ILE A 19 -15.53 -11.72 7.38
C ILE A 19 -14.23 -12.42 6.99
N ALA A 20 -13.62 -12.00 5.89
CA ALA A 20 -12.33 -12.50 5.44
C ALA A 20 -11.25 -12.07 6.46
N LEU A 21 -10.25 -12.94 6.67
CA LEU A 21 -9.05 -12.52 7.38
C LEU A 21 -8.26 -11.59 6.44
N PRO A 22 -7.90 -10.38 6.88
CA PRO A 22 -7.25 -9.42 6.01
C PRO A 22 -5.82 -9.86 5.68
N TRP A 23 -5.35 -9.51 4.49
CA TRP A 23 -3.95 -9.57 4.10
C TRP A 23 -3.43 -8.13 4.07
N THR A 24 -2.64 -7.75 5.07
CA THR A 24 -2.43 -6.33 5.41
C THR A 24 -1.17 -5.70 4.82
N GLY A 25 -0.26 -6.50 4.26
CA GLY A 25 1.00 -6.01 3.72
C GLY A 25 1.77 -7.06 2.96
N HIS A 26 3.01 -6.74 2.64
CA HIS A 26 3.96 -7.71 2.10
C HIS A 26 4.06 -8.93 3.03
N ALA A 27 3.96 -10.13 2.44
CA ALA A 27 3.97 -11.40 3.18
C ALA A 27 2.95 -11.47 4.34
N HIS A 28 1.75 -10.92 4.15
CA HIS A 28 0.56 -11.05 4.98
C HIS A 28 0.47 -10.07 6.15
N ASP A 29 1.40 -10.07 7.07
CA ASP A 29 1.35 -9.35 8.35
C ASP A 29 2.66 -8.60 8.63
N PRO A 30 2.73 -7.78 9.71
CA PRO A 30 3.94 -7.05 10.09
C PRO A 30 5.17 -7.93 10.36
N GLN A 31 4.97 -9.19 10.71
CA GLN A 31 6.03 -10.16 10.94
C GLN A 31 6.45 -10.90 9.67
N HIS A 32 5.81 -10.60 8.54
CA HIS A 32 6.06 -11.22 7.23
C HIS A 32 5.96 -12.75 7.28
N THR A 33 4.97 -13.27 7.99
CA THR A 33 4.82 -14.72 8.21
C THR A 33 4.41 -15.48 6.97
N ALA A 34 3.83 -14.81 5.97
CA ALA A 34 3.25 -15.40 4.76
C ALA A 34 2.21 -16.52 5.05
N ASN A 35 1.69 -16.57 6.27
CA ASN A 35 0.81 -17.62 6.74
C ASN A 35 -0.65 -17.19 6.67
N SER A 36 -1.42 -17.79 5.78
CA SER A 36 -2.87 -17.61 5.71
C SER A 36 -3.58 -18.59 6.66
N ARG A 37 -4.52 -18.07 7.45
CA ARG A 37 -5.44 -18.90 8.25
C ARG A 37 -6.65 -19.39 7.45
N VAL A 38 -6.76 -18.97 6.19
CA VAL A 38 -7.80 -19.45 5.28
C VAL A 38 -7.34 -20.77 4.69
N ALA A 39 -8.17 -21.80 4.76
CA ALA A 39 -7.88 -23.08 4.15
C ALA A 39 -7.68 -22.93 2.63
N SER A 40 -6.63 -23.53 2.11
CA SER A 40 -6.41 -23.58 0.67
C SER A 40 -7.53 -24.36 -0.04
N GLN A 41 -7.88 -23.93 -1.23
CA GLN A 41 -8.86 -24.59 -2.08
C GLN A 41 -8.19 -25.00 -3.39
N PRO A 42 -8.71 -26.06 -4.06
CA PRO A 42 -8.20 -26.41 -5.38
C PRO A 42 -8.31 -25.22 -6.36
N LEU A 43 -7.24 -24.95 -7.08
CA LEU A 43 -7.19 -23.90 -8.11
C LEU A 43 -7.82 -24.39 -9.43
N ASN A 44 -9.13 -24.53 -9.44
CA ASN A 44 -9.86 -25.13 -10.56
C ASN A 44 -10.08 -24.16 -11.73
N ARG A 45 -10.11 -22.84 -11.45
CA ARG A 45 -10.34 -21.80 -12.47
C ARG A 45 -9.86 -20.42 -12.00
N ILE A 46 -9.48 -19.59 -12.95
CA ILE A 46 -9.30 -18.14 -12.73
C ILE A 46 -10.70 -17.51 -12.66
N LYS A 47 -11.02 -16.83 -11.55
CA LYS A 47 -12.28 -16.11 -11.41
C LYS A 47 -12.26 -14.77 -12.17
N TRP A 48 -11.18 -14.04 -12.04
CA TRP A 48 -10.91 -12.78 -12.73
C TRP A 48 -9.41 -12.49 -12.73
N GLN A 49 -8.99 -11.58 -13.60
CA GLN A 49 -7.62 -11.11 -13.69
C GLN A 49 -7.60 -9.62 -14.02
N THR A 50 -6.52 -8.93 -13.64
CA THR A 50 -6.28 -7.53 -13.97
C THR A 50 -4.78 -7.30 -14.18
N PRO A 51 -4.38 -6.47 -15.17
CA PRO A 51 -2.97 -6.11 -15.32
C PRO A 51 -2.52 -5.23 -14.14
N VAL A 52 -1.29 -5.45 -13.68
CA VAL A 52 -0.66 -4.65 -12.60
C VAL A 52 0.53 -3.84 -13.10
N ASP A 53 0.96 -4.06 -14.35
CA ASP A 53 1.99 -3.30 -15.03
C ASP A 53 1.51 -2.95 -16.45
N LEU A 54 1.19 -1.67 -16.67
CA LEU A 54 0.71 -1.15 -17.95
C LEU A 54 1.84 -0.57 -18.80
N ALA A 55 3.05 -0.47 -18.24
CA ALA A 55 4.23 0.05 -18.91
C ALA A 55 5.48 -0.75 -18.47
N PRO A 56 5.60 -2.03 -18.91
CA PRO A 56 6.69 -2.89 -18.48
C PRO A 56 8.03 -2.36 -18.98
N GLN A 57 9.05 -2.47 -18.13
CA GLN A 57 10.42 -2.09 -18.44
C GLN A 57 11.28 -3.32 -18.70
N TYR A 58 12.23 -3.18 -19.60
CA TYR A 58 13.18 -4.23 -19.91
C TYR A 58 14.61 -3.69 -19.81
N SER A 59 15.54 -4.56 -19.37
CA SER A 59 16.97 -4.38 -19.49
C SER A 59 17.49 -5.48 -20.42
N GLY A 60 17.76 -5.14 -21.68
CA GLY A 60 17.93 -6.14 -22.72
C GLY A 60 16.66 -6.98 -22.88
N THR A 61 16.76 -8.29 -22.66
CA THR A 61 15.63 -9.23 -22.69
C THR A 61 15.00 -9.49 -21.33
N SER A 62 15.56 -8.95 -20.26
CA SER A 62 15.08 -9.18 -18.89
C SER A 62 14.01 -8.19 -18.50
N LEU A 63 12.81 -8.68 -18.13
CA LEU A 63 11.74 -7.87 -17.59
C LEU A 63 12.09 -7.40 -16.17
N LEU A 64 12.03 -6.10 -15.93
CA LEU A 64 12.16 -5.50 -14.60
C LEU A 64 10.79 -5.46 -13.94
N ILE A 65 10.58 -6.30 -12.92
CA ILE A 65 9.28 -6.48 -12.28
C ILE A 65 9.16 -5.50 -11.10
N HIS A 66 8.14 -4.64 -11.13
CA HIS A 66 7.85 -3.66 -10.08
C HIS A 66 6.52 -3.93 -9.36
N TYR A 67 6.15 -5.20 -9.21
CA TYR A 67 4.88 -5.57 -8.59
C TYR A 67 4.94 -5.37 -7.08
N GLY A 68 3.97 -4.63 -6.54
CA GLY A 68 3.71 -4.61 -5.12
C GLY A 68 2.80 -5.76 -4.70
N ALA A 69 2.89 -6.15 -3.42
CA ALA A 69 1.99 -7.15 -2.87
C ALA A 69 0.54 -6.61 -2.80
N PRO A 70 -0.46 -7.37 -3.25
CA PRO A 70 -1.85 -6.99 -3.06
C PRO A 70 -2.25 -7.07 -1.59
N LEU A 71 -3.22 -6.26 -1.19
CA LEU A 71 -3.87 -6.32 0.12
C LEU A 71 -5.27 -6.92 -0.04
N ILE A 72 -5.77 -7.54 1.03
CA ILE A 72 -7.16 -8.00 1.09
C ILE A 72 -7.78 -7.45 2.38
N THR A 73 -8.88 -6.72 2.25
CA THR A 73 -9.60 -6.17 3.38
C THR A 73 -10.53 -7.21 4.01
N ARG A 74 -11.08 -6.90 5.20
CA ARG A 74 -12.07 -7.77 5.88
C ARG A 74 -13.35 -7.97 5.08
N LEU A 75 -13.71 -7.03 4.21
CA LEU A 75 -14.90 -7.12 3.34
C LEU A 75 -14.56 -7.66 1.94
N ASN A 76 -13.41 -8.35 1.81
CA ASN A 76 -12.98 -8.99 0.56
C ASN A 76 -12.76 -8.00 -0.60
N MET A 77 -12.28 -6.79 -0.30
CA MET A 77 -11.73 -5.90 -1.30
C MET A 77 -10.28 -6.27 -1.56
N VAL A 78 -9.91 -6.43 -2.82
CA VAL A 78 -8.52 -6.64 -3.25
C VAL A 78 -7.96 -5.29 -3.69
N ILE A 79 -6.91 -4.84 -3.01
CA ILE A 79 -6.26 -3.55 -3.28
C ILE A 79 -4.90 -3.83 -3.88
N VAL A 80 -4.66 -3.30 -5.08
CA VAL A 80 -3.43 -3.57 -5.83
C VAL A 80 -2.77 -2.28 -6.29
N PRO A 81 -1.44 -2.16 -6.17
CA PRO A 81 -0.70 -1.13 -6.86
C PRO A 81 -0.55 -1.52 -8.33
N VAL A 82 -0.81 -0.57 -9.22
CA VAL A 82 -0.71 -0.72 -10.66
C VAL A 82 0.30 0.30 -11.20
N LYS A 83 1.34 -0.19 -11.87
CA LYS A 83 2.32 0.66 -12.55
C LYS A 83 1.75 1.16 -13.87
N THR A 84 1.75 2.48 -14.08
CA THR A 84 1.13 3.12 -15.24
C THR A 84 2.12 3.80 -16.18
N GLY A 85 3.35 4.04 -15.73
CA GLY A 85 4.42 4.68 -16.50
C GLY A 85 5.71 3.86 -16.52
N ALA A 86 6.58 4.13 -17.49
CA ALA A 86 7.81 3.36 -17.67
C ALA A 86 8.80 3.54 -16.52
N THR A 87 9.05 4.76 -16.07
CA THR A 87 10.02 5.07 -14.99
C THR A 87 9.36 5.44 -13.67
N GLY A 88 8.06 5.59 -13.66
CA GLY A 88 7.26 6.00 -12.52
C GLY A 88 5.79 6.00 -12.91
N GLY A 89 4.97 6.58 -12.07
CA GLY A 89 3.53 6.56 -12.27
C GLY A 89 2.93 5.26 -11.74
N PHE A 90 2.24 5.42 -10.62
CA PHE A 90 1.50 4.34 -10.00
C PHE A 90 0.10 4.84 -9.66
N ARG A 91 -0.81 3.93 -9.59
CA ARG A 91 -2.11 4.11 -8.96
C ARG A 91 -2.42 2.90 -8.11
N VAL A 92 -3.24 3.11 -7.11
CA VAL A 92 -3.81 2.02 -6.32
C VAL A 92 -5.23 1.80 -6.80
N GLU A 93 -5.57 0.55 -7.07
CA GLU A 93 -6.91 0.13 -7.45
C GLU A 93 -7.51 -0.75 -6.37
N ALA A 94 -8.79 -0.54 -6.03
CA ALA A 94 -9.56 -1.47 -5.22
C ALA A 94 -10.61 -2.17 -6.09
N ARG A 95 -10.60 -3.49 -6.01
CA ARG A 95 -11.47 -4.37 -6.78
C ARG A 95 -12.23 -5.31 -5.86
N ASN A 96 -13.47 -5.58 -6.19
CA ASN A 96 -14.24 -6.59 -5.49
C ASN A 96 -13.57 -7.97 -5.65
N GLY A 97 -13.30 -8.66 -4.55
CA GLY A 97 -12.61 -9.95 -4.56
C GLY A 97 -13.42 -11.09 -5.21
N ILE A 98 -14.74 -10.95 -5.38
CA ILE A 98 -15.59 -11.97 -5.98
C ILE A 98 -15.50 -11.97 -7.51
N ASP A 99 -15.56 -10.77 -8.11
CA ASP A 99 -15.76 -10.58 -9.56
C ASP A 99 -14.71 -9.68 -10.23
N GLY A 100 -13.80 -9.07 -9.45
CA GLY A 100 -12.75 -8.17 -9.95
C GLY A 100 -13.26 -6.78 -10.37
N VAL A 101 -14.53 -6.46 -10.16
CA VAL A 101 -15.11 -5.15 -10.53
C VAL A 101 -14.37 -4.04 -9.79
N LEU A 102 -13.86 -3.08 -10.56
CA LEU A 102 -13.18 -1.90 -10.03
C LEU A 102 -14.16 -1.04 -9.22
N LYS A 103 -13.78 -0.68 -7.99
CA LYS A 103 -14.57 0.14 -7.08
C LYS A 103 -14.06 1.57 -6.99
N TRP A 104 -12.75 1.74 -6.88
CA TRP A 104 -12.12 3.05 -6.88
C TRP A 104 -10.66 2.94 -7.35
N THR A 105 -10.11 4.09 -7.75
CA THR A 105 -8.69 4.28 -8.02
C THR A 105 -8.20 5.53 -7.29
N GLN A 106 -6.92 5.53 -6.93
CA GLN A 106 -6.22 6.70 -6.44
C GLN A 106 -4.81 6.73 -7.02
N THR A 107 -4.47 7.81 -7.71
CA THR A 107 -3.13 8.02 -8.28
C THR A 107 -2.14 8.41 -7.20
N THR A 108 -0.86 8.12 -7.46
CA THR A 108 0.28 8.60 -6.68
C THR A 108 1.34 9.15 -7.63
N ASP A 109 2.09 10.13 -7.15
CA ASP A 109 3.23 10.72 -7.82
C ASP A 109 4.54 9.97 -7.52
N TYR A 110 4.47 8.79 -6.91
CA TYR A 110 5.63 7.96 -6.58
C TYR A 110 6.48 7.67 -7.83
N VAL A 111 7.77 7.94 -7.71
CA VAL A 111 8.78 7.62 -8.71
C VAL A 111 9.74 6.61 -8.12
N LEU A 112 10.05 5.57 -8.90
CA LEU A 112 11.02 4.55 -8.50
C LEU A 112 12.40 5.19 -8.28
N PRO A 113 13.14 4.78 -7.23
CA PRO A 113 14.52 5.21 -7.06
C PRO A 113 15.36 4.74 -8.25
N ALA A 114 16.45 5.46 -8.58
CA ALA A 114 17.45 4.94 -9.48
C ALA A 114 18.04 3.65 -8.90
N HIS A 115 17.99 2.55 -9.64
CA HIS A 115 18.26 1.22 -9.11
C HIS A 115 18.83 0.28 -10.19
N ASN A 116 19.58 -0.71 -9.74
CA ASN A 116 19.95 -1.91 -10.49
C ASN A 116 19.22 -3.19 -10.00
N TRP A 117 18.24 -3.03 -9.16
CA TRP A 117 17.30 -4.01 -8.60
C TRP A 117 15.86 -3.48 -8.79
N THR A 118 14.84 -4.23 -8.48
CA THR A 118 13.44 -3.86 -8.77
C THR A 118 12.67 -3.51 -7.49
N PRO A 119 12.72 -2.24 -7.03
CA PRO A 119 11.94 -1.82 -5.86
C PRO A 119 10.44 -1.86 -6.18
N PRO A 120 9.61 -2.48 -5.35
CA PRO A 120 8.16 -2.49 -5.54
C PRO A 120 7.52 -1.22 -4.99
N CYS A 121 6.36 -0.85 -5.53
CA CYS A 121 5.42 0.06 -4.86
C CYS A 121 4.68 -0.72 -3.75
N GLY A 122 5.28 -0.79 -2.57
CA GLY A 122 4.73 -1.57 -1.44
C GLY A 122 3.69 -0.78 -0.66
N ILE A 123 2.47 -1.31 -0.61
CA ILE A 123 1.32 -0.71 0.09
C ILE A 123 1.02 -1.46 1.38
N ALA A 124 0.35 -0.81 2.34
CA ALA A 124 -0.03 -1.42 3.61
C ALA A 124 -1.45 -1.05 4.03
N LEU A 125 -2.13 -1.98 4.69
CA LEU A 125 -3.43 -1.79 5.32
C LEU A 125 -3.27 -1.83 6.83
N THR A 126 -3.70 -0.78 7.53
CA THR A 126 -3.65 -0.74 8.98
C THR A 126 -4.85 -1.47 9.61
N PRO A 127 -4.75 -1.86 10.90
CA PRO A 127 -5.88 -2.45 11.63
C PRO A 127 -7.12 -1.55 11.71
N LYS A 128 -6.94 -0.23 11.55
CA LYS A 128 -8.03 0.77 11.50
C LYS A 128 -8.64 0.94 10.11
N ASN A 129 -8.32 0.03 9.18
CA ASN A 129 -8.86 0.02 7.83
C ASN A 129 -8.49 1.29 7.03
N ARG A 130 -7.23 1.73 7.15
CA ARG A 130 -6.62 2.79 6.36
C ARG A 130 -5.54 2.18 5.48
N VAL A 131 -5.56 2.47 4.19
CA VAL A 131 -4.51 2.08 3.23
C VAL A 131 -3.48 3.19 3.12
N PHE A 132 -2.20 2.80 3.14
CA PHE A 132 -1.07 3.68 2.86
C PHE A 132 -0.30 3.20 1.64
N PHE A 133 0.20 4.13 0.84
CA PHE A 133 1.03 3.85 -0.33
C PHE A 133 2.03 4.98 -0.58
N PRO A 134 3.19 4.67 -1.22
CA PRO A 134 4.25 5.64 -1.41
C PRO A 134 3.84 6.81 -2.30
N GLY A 135 4.38 8.00 -2.00
CA GLY A 135 4.37 9.19 -2.82
C GLY A 135 5.77 9.68 -3.14
N ALA A 136 5.88 10.73 -3.94
CA ALA A 136 7.13 11.39 -4.25
C ALA A 136 7.74 12.03 -2.99
N GLY A 137 9.03 12.32 -3.03
CA GLY A 137 9.73 13.03 -1.97
C GLY A 137 9.77 12.29 -0.62
N GLY A 138 9.53 10.97 -0.57
CA GLY A 138 9.43 10.21 0.68
C GLY A 138 8.11 10.41 1.41
N THR A 139 7.10 11.00 0.77
CA THR A 139 5.76 11.13 1.31
C THR A 139 4.97 9.82 1.19
N VAL A 140 3.88 9.72 1.93
CA VAL A 140 2.89 8.65 1.78
C VAL A 140 1.51 9.24 1.59
N TYR A 141 0.75 8.65 0.68
CA TYR A 141 -0.68 8.89 0.55
C TYR A 141 -1.44 7.90 1.41
N TYR A 142 -2.63 8.29 1.82
CA TYR A 142 -3.56 7.39 2.51
C TYR A 142 -4.97 7.49 1.97
N ARG A 143 -5.75 6.44 2.23
CA ARG A 143 -7.19 6.39 2.03
C ARG A 143 -7.85 5.67 3.19
N ASP A 144 -8.80 6.35 3.81
CA ASP A 144 -9.71 5.76 4.80
C ASP A 144 -10.81 4.95 4.11
N THR A 145 -11.38 4.00 4.84
CA THR A 145 -12.52 3.20 4.39
C THR A 145 -12.33 2.58 2.99
N PRO A 146 -11.26 1.81 2.75
CA PRO A 146 -10.95 1.27 1.43
C PRO A 146 -12.01 0.31 0.87
N ASP A 147 -12.91 -0.17 1.71
CA ASP A 147 -14.04 -1.02 1.32
C ASP A 147 -15.20 -0.23 0.68
N ALA A 148 -15.21 1.10 0.86
CA ALA A 148 -16.23 1.98 0.29
C ALA A 148 -15.76 2.64 -1.01
N THR A 149 -16.68 3.03 -1.88
CA THR A 149 -16.38 3.80 -3.10
C THR A 149 -15.93 5.23 -2.80
N THR A 150 -16.35 5.78 -1.66
CA THR A 150 -15.93 7.07 -1.12
C THR A 150 -15.05 6.87 0.11
N GLY A 151 -14.12 7.81 0.35
CA GLY A 151 -13.25 7.77 1.53
C GLY A 151 -12.38 9.03 1.58
N THR A 152 -11.99 9.42 2.79
CA THR A 152 -11.05 10.52 3.00
C THR A 152 -9.67 10.10 2.50
N THR A 153 -9.02 10.98 1.77
CA THR A 153 -7.65 10.80 1.28
C THR A 153 -6.78 11.94 1.74
N GLY A 154 -5.48 11.70 1.83
CA GLY A 154 -4.52 12.74 2.17
C GLY A 154 -3.09 12.29 1.92
N GLN A 155 -2.16 13.18 2.23
CA GLN A 155 -0.72 12.99 2.09
C GLN A 155 -0.03 13.36 3.40
N ILE A 156 0.98 12.60 3.78
CA ILE A 156 1.79 12.81 4.98
C ILE A 156 3.27 12.71 4.58
N ALA A 157 4.11 13.57 5.16
CA ALA A 157 5.56 13.43 5.10
C ALA A 157 6.09 13.12 6.52
N PHE A 158 6.92 12.10 6.67
CA PHE A 158 7.46 11.70 7.97
C PHE A 158 8.36 12.76 8.61
N TYR A 159 8.86 13.69 7.81
CA TYR A 159 9.64 14.85 8.21
C TYR A 159 8.83 16.16 8.25
N GLY A 160 7.50 16.06 8.15
CA GLY A 160 6.55 17.16 8.15
C GLY A 160 6.13 17.61 6.76
N LEU A 161 4.81 17.62 6.52
CA LEU A 161 4.25 17.99 5.21
C LEU A 161 4.57 19.44 4.80
N ALA A 162 4.66 20.35 5.76
CA ALA A 162 5.05 21.75 5.51
C ALA A 162 6.48 21.86 4.96
N ASN A 163 7.41 21.03 5.46
CA ASN A 163 8.77 20.98 4.94
C ASN A 163 8.79 20.48 3.48
N TYR A 164 8.01 19.43 3.18
CA TYR A 164 7.85 18.94 1.82
C TYR A 164 7.31 20.01 0.87
N GLN A 165 6.24 20.68 1.27
CA GLN A 165 5.60 21.73 0.47
C GLN A 165 6.48 22.97 0.24
N ALA A 166 7.40 23.27 1.16
CA ALA A 166 8.33 24.38 1.03
C ALA A 166 9.42 24.17 -0.03
N ASP A 167 9.79 22.91 -0.31
CA ASP A 167 10.80 22.58 -1.34
C ASP A 167 10.55 21.21 -1.98
N THR A 168 9.39 21.06 -2.58
CA THR A 168 8.93 19.81 -3.24
C THR A 168 9.96 19.30 -4.24
N ALA A 169 10.55 20.18 -5.07
CA ALA A 169 11.51 19.77 -6.10
C ALA A 169 12.77 19.11 -5.53
N THR A 170 13.29 19.61 -4.42
CA THR A 170 14.45 19.01 -3.74
C THR A 170 14.06 17.64 -3.17
N PHE A 171 12.94 17.54 -2.46
CA PHE A 171 12.52 16.26 -1.88
C PHE A 171 12.22 15.23 -2.97
N ASP A 172 11.49 15.58 -4.01
CA ASP A 172 11.15 14.67 -5.13
C ASP A 172 12.39 14.15 -5.87
N SER A 173 13.44 14.94 -5.95
CA SER A 173 14.68 14.52 -6.59
C SER A 173 15.57 13.67 -5.69
N LYS A 174 15.52 13.85 -4.36
CA LYS A 174 16.53 13.32 -3.43
C LYS A 174 16.02 12.28 -2.44
N VAL A 175 14.73 12.27 -2.11
CA VAL A 175 14.18 11.38 -1.08
C VAL A 175 13.20 10.38 -1.71
N ARG A 176 13.43 9.09 -1.44
CA ARG A 176 12.58 8.03 -1.99
C ARG A 176 12.30 6.95 -0.95
N ILE A 177 11.08 6.48 -0.90
CA ILE A 177 10.72 5.25 -0.19
C ILE A 177 11.24 4.09 -1.04
N ASN A 178 12.03 3.19 -0.45
CA ASN A 178 12.68 2.10 -1.16
C ASN A 178 12.40 0.71 -0.57
N THR A 179 11.54 0.61 0.45
CA THR A 179 11.05 -0.65 1.00
C THR A 179 9.51 -0.68 0.96
N PRO A 180 8.88 -1.86 1.07
CA PRO A 180 7.46 -1.93 1.36
C PRO A 180 7.11 -1.17 2.65
N ILE A 181 5.92 -0.59 2.68
CA ILE A 181 5.35 -0.02 3.91
C ILE A 181 4.81 -1.19 4.75
N THR A 182 5.10 -1.17 6.06
CA THR A 182 4.59 -2.14 7.03
C THR A 182 3.81 -1.41 8.11
N SER A 183 2.67 -1.95 8.55
CA SER A 183 1.89 -1.39 9.65
C SER A 183 1.97 -2.27 10.90
N ASP A 184 2.02 -1.66 12.08
CA ASP A 184 1.91 -2.39 13.34
C ASP A 184 0.44 -2.54 13.80
N ARG A 185 0.24 -3.24 14.93
CA ARG A 185 -1.09 -3.48 15.52
C ARG A 185 -1.80 -2.22 16.03
N TYR A 186 -1.06 -1.12 16.19
CA TYR A 186 -1.60 0.16 16.68
C TYR A 186 -1.99 1.11 15.53
N GLY A 187 -1.62 0.77 14.30
CA GLY A 187 -1.88 1.58 13.12
C GLY A 187 -0.76 2.52 12.73
N ASN A 188 0.40 2.44 13.40
CA ASN A 188 1.60 3.11 12.91
C ASN A 188 2.12 2.40 11.66
N ILE A 189 2.79 3.16 10.80
CA ILE A 189 3.46 2.62 9.61
C ILE A 189 4.95 2.87 9.66
N TYR A 190 5.70 1.97 9.03
CA TYR A 190 7.16 1.97 8.98
C TYR A 190 7.63 1.69 7.57
N PHE A 191 8.71 2.33 7.14
CA PHE A 191 9.35 2.08 5.85
C PHE A 191 10.79 2.56 5.83
N GLY A 192 11.61 1.95 4.99
CA GLY A 192 12.95 2.43 4.67
C GLY A 192 12.89 3.52 3.62
N PHE A 193 13.76 4.51 3.74
CA PHE A 193 13.89 5.58 2.76
C PHE A 193 15.36 5.88 2.44
N GLN A 194 15.59 6.30 1.21
CA GLN A 194 16.89 6.71 0.70
C GLN A 194 16.94 8.21 0.52
N VAL A 195 18.08 8.82 0.86
CA VAL A 195 18.40 10.21 0.59
C VAL A 195 19.68 10.27 -0.24
N THR A 196 19.64 10.95 -1.39
CA THR A 196 20.74 11.01 -2.35
C THR A 196 21.45 12.38 -2.37
N GLY A 197 21.06 13.31 -1.51
CA GLY A 197 21.65 14.64 -1.44
C GLY A 197 21.14 15.46 -0.27
N ALA A 198 21.69 16.64 -0.09
CA ALA A 198 21.31 17.53 1.01
C ALA A 198 19.84 17.94 0.92
N THR A 199 19.17 17.96 2.07
CA THR A 199 17.79 18.44 2.28
C THR A 199 17.74 19.35 3.50
N THR A 200 16.72 20.19 3.59
CA THR A 200 16.38 20.89 4.83
C THR A 200 15.11 20.21 5.36
N PRO A 201 15.19 19.43 6.42
CA PRO A 201 15.94 19.50 7.66
C PRO A 201 17.16 18.55 7.79
N GLY A 202 17.92 18.29 6.75
CA GLY A 202 19.15 17.48 6.86
C GLY A 202 18.87 15.98 7.01
N LEU A 203 17.95 15.43 6.23
CA LEU A 203 17.61 14.01 6.24
C LEU A 203 18.82 13.16 5.84
N GLN A 204 18.92 11.99 6.44
CA GLN A 204 19.84 10.92 6.07
C GLN A 204 19.01 9.66 5.77
N SER A 205 19.50 8.80 4.86
CA SER A 205 18.85 7.51 4.59
C SER A 205 18.63 6.74 5.88
N GLY A 206 17.46 6.12 6.03
CA GLY A 206 17.11 5.49 7.30
C GLY A 206 15.75 4.83 7.30
N ILE A 207 15.19 4.71 8.48
CA ILE A 207 13.87 4.15 8.73
C ILE A 207 12.96 5.28 9.23
N ALA A 208 11.82 5.43 8.60
CA ALA A 208 10.77 6.33 9.01
C ALA A 208 9.64 5.59 9.72
N ARG A 209 9.01 6.28 10.66
CA ARG A 209 7.76 5.90 11.29
C ARG A 209 6.77 7.05 11.15
N ILE A 210 5.54 6.74 10.79
CA ILE A 210 4.41 7.65 10.91
C ILE A 210 3.43 7.03 11.90
N ALA A 211 3.16 7.75 12.98
CA ALA A 211 2.21 7.32 13.98
C ALA A 211 0.78 7.36 13.44
N GLU A 212 -0.14 6.70 14.12
CA GLU A 212 -1.55 6.62 13.72
C GLU A 212 -2.21 8.00 13.61
N ASP A 213 -1.77 8.94 14.43
CA ASP A 213 -2.21 10.37 14.42
C ASP A 213 -1.55 11.21 13.30
N GLY A 214 -0.66 10.61 12.49
CA GLY A 214 0.04 11.27 11.39
C GLY A 214 1.37 11.90 11.76
N VAL A 215 1.79 11.84 13.04
CA VAL A 215 3.10 12.37 13.46
C VAL A 215 4.22 11.50 12.95
N GLY A 216 5.14 12.09 12.18
CA GLY A 216 6.32 11.44 11.62
C GLY A 216 7.55 11.53 12.50
N THR A 217 8.32 10.47 12.52
CA THR A 217 9.67 10.40 13.13
C THR A 217 10.58 9.55 12.25
N TRP A 218 11.89 9.68 12.41
CA TRP A 218 12.84 8.87 11.67
C TRP A 218 14.14 8.67 12.43
N ILE A 219 14.89 7.67 12.03
CA ILE A 219 16.24 7.36 12.52
C ILE A 219 17.14 7.08 11.32
N SER A 220 18.37 7.56 11.32
CA SER A 220 19.32 7.25 10.24
C SER A 220 19.70 5.77 10.25
N ALA A 221 20.12 5.24 9.10
CA ALA A 221 20.53 3.85 8.97
C ALA A 221 21.70 3.52 9.90
N SER A 222 22.69 4.43 10.01
CA SER A 222 23.83 4.28 10.91
C SER A 222 23.42 4.22 12.38
N ALA A 223 22.50 5.09 12.80
CA ALA A 223 22.01 5.09 14.18
C ALA A 223 21.16 3.86 14.50
N ALA A 224 20.33 3.41 13.56
CA ALA A 224 19.51 2.22 13.71
C ALA A 224 20.35 0.92 13.79
N ALA A 225 21.43 0.85 13.01
CA ALA A 225 22.35 -0.27 13.00
C ALA A 225 23.40 -0.23 14.14
N VAL A 226 23.53 0.92 14.84
CA VAL A 226 24.64 1.20 15.78
C VAL A 226 26.01 1.02 15.10
N ASP A 227 26.09 1.34 13.79
CA ASP A 227 27.28 1.18 12.96
C ASP A 227 27.38 2.36 11.97
N GLY A 228 28.43 3.19 12.16
CA GLY A 228 28.68 4.37 11.30
C GLY A 228 28.98 4.05 9.84
N GLY A 229 29.35 2.82 9.52
CA GLY A 229 29.57 2.36 8.13
C GLY A 229 28.26 2.09 7.37
N ILE A 230 27.13 1.95 8.05
CA ILE A 230 25.84 1.73 7.42
C ILE A 230 25.20 3.06 7.06
N THR A 231 25.20 3.40 5.79
CA THR A 231 24.68 4.71 5.31
C THR A 231 23.44 4.60 4.44
N LYS A 232 22.95 3.39 4.17
CA LYS A 232 21.78 3.14 3.32
C LYS A 232 20.89 2.06 3.92
N VAL A 233 19.60 2.17 3.65
CA VAL A 233 18.62 1.10 3.81
C VAL A 233 18.31 0.58 2.40
N VAL A 234 18.47 -0.72 2.21
CA VAL A 234 18.26 -1.38 0.90
C VAL A 234 17.16 -2.41 1.06
#